data_99b23010a4431a43f84fd0a5ac51bb05
#
_entry.id   99b23010a4431a43f84fd0a5ac51bb05
#
_cell.length_a   1.000
_cell.length_b   1.000
_cell.length_c   1.000
_cell.angle_alpha   90.00
_cell.angle_beta   90.00
_cell.angle_gamma   90.00
#
_symmetry.space_group_name_H-M   'P 1'
#
loop_
_entity.id
_entity.type
_entity.pdbx_description
1 polymer ?
#
loop_
_entity_poly.entity_id
_entity_poly.type
_entity_poly.pdbx_seq_one_letter_code
_entity_poly.pdbx_strand_id
1 'polypeptide(L)'
;MKRLVEVHYHLKSGCRDEFYGKINVLGIADAARAEEGNEKYEFFFSPVDADELILFEVWSSPEAVKSHMETDHYKKLTELKKEYVTETTFTRYDAEKV
;
A
#
# COMPACT_ATOMS: atom_id res chain seq x y z
N MET A 1 -4.88 -7.33 -18.63
CA MET A 1 -3.79 -6.41 -18.29
C MET A 1 -3.58 -6.38 -16.78
N LYS A 2 -2.35 -6.22 -16.38
CA LYS A 2 -2.03 -6.06 -14.96
C LYS A 2 -2.46 -4.67 -14.49
N ARG A 3 -2.84 -4.56 -13.23
CA ARG A 3 -3.13 -3.29 -12.59
C ARG A 3 -1.96 -2.92 -11.68
N LEU A 4 -1.35 -1.77 -11.95
CA LEU A 4 -0.30 -1.20 -11.11
C LEU A 4 -0.92 -0.08 -10.27
N VAL A 5 -0.56 -0.03 -8.98
CA VAL A 5 -1.02 1.02 -8.08
C VAL A 5 0.20 1.59 -7.37
N GLU A 6 0.39 2.90 -7.47
CA GLU A 6 1.42 3.61 -6.75
C GLU A 6 0.74 4.53 -5.74
N VAL A 7 1.06 4.34 -4.47
CA VAL A 7 0.44 5.08 -3.38
C VAL A 7 1.51 5.88 -2.65
N HIS A 8 1.26 7.15 -2.41
CA HIS A 8 2.12 8.01 -1.60
C HIS A 8 1.34 8.40 -0.34
N TYR A 9 1.82 7.93 0.81
CA TYR A 9 1.28 8.33 2.09
C TYR A 9 2.12 9.46 2.65
N HIS A 10 1.50 10.62 2.87
CA HIS A 10 2.13 11.72 3.57
C HIS A 10 1.73 11.63 5.03
N LEU A 11 2.71 11.53 5.91
CA LEU A 11 2.50 11.21 7.31
C LEU A 11 2.71 12.44 8.19
N LYS A 12 2.14 12.39 9.39
CA LYS A 12 2.45 13.37 10.42
C LYS A 12 3.95 13.37 10.67
N SER A 13 4.49 14.53 10.99
CA SER A 13 5.93 14.71 11.18
C SER A 13 6.52 13.68 12.15
N GLY A 14 7.57 13.00 11.71
CA GLY A 14 8.29 12.02 12.51
C GLY A 14 7.61 10.68 12.71
N CYS A 15 6.49 10.41 12.02
CA CYS A 15 5.68 9.21 12.25
C CYS A 15 5.90 8.08 11.24
N ARG A 16 6.76 8.28 10.24
CA ARG A 16 6.92 7.29 9.16
C ARG A 16 7.36 5.91 9.66
N ASP A 17 8.36 5.86 10.52
CA ASP A 17 8.89 4.59 11.01
C ASP A 17 7.85 3.86 11.88
N GLU A 18 7.11 4.59 12.70
CA GLU A 18 6.08 4.01 13.54
C GLU A 18 4.92 3.46 12.69
N PHE A 19 4.48 4.21 11.70
CA PHE A 19 3.43 3.79 10.78
C PHE A 19 3.82 2.50 10.05
N TYR A 20 5.02 2.51 9.47
CA TYR A 20 5.53 1.34 8.75
C TYR A 20 5.71 0.14 9.69
N GLY A 21 6.22 0.37 10.89
CA GLY A 21 6.36 -0.68 11.90
C GLY A 21 5.04 -1.32 12.27
N LYS A 22 4.00 -0.53 12.43
CA LYS A 22 2.65 -1.05 12.74
C LYS A 22 2.05 -1.84 11.59
N ILE A 23 2.29 -1.43 10.35
CA ILE A 23 1.87 -2.21 9.17
C ILE A 23 2.44 -3.62 9.25
N ASN A 24 3.73 -3.74 9.61
CA ASN A 24 4.39 -5.03 9.71
C ASN A 24 3.89 -5.85 10.91
N VAL A 25 3.73 -5.22 12.07
CA VAL A 25 3.24 -5.93 13.27
C VAL A 25 1.82 -6.46 13.06
N LEU A 26 0.98 -5.72 12.36
CA LEU A 26 -0.38 -6.15 12.06
C LEU A 26 -0.46 -7.17 10.93
N GLY A 27 0.67 -7.49 10.29
CA GLY A 27 0.72 -8.49 9.21
C GLY A 27 0.04 -8.06 7.93
N ILE A 28 -0.16 -6.76 7.73
CA ILE A 28 -0.90 -6.23 6.58
C ILE A 28 -0.21 -6.55 5.27
N ALA A 29 1.09 -6.29 5.19
CA ALA A 29 1.86 -6.52 3.96
C ALA A 29 1.92 -8.00 3.60
N ASP A 30 2.19 -8.86 4.59
CA ASP A 30 2.27 -10.29 4.36
C ASP A 30 0.91 -10.86 3.90
N ALA A 31 -0.18 -10.38 4.50
CA ALA A 31 -1.52 -10.80 4.11
C ALA A 31 -1.85 -10.37 2.68
N ALA A 32 -1.46 -9.16 2.29
CA ALA A 32 -1.66 -8.67 0.93
C ALA A 32 -0.87 -9.51 -0.08
N ARG A 33 0.37 -9.84 0.24
CA ARG A 33 1.22 -10.67 -0.63
C ARG A 33 0.70 -12.08 -0.78
N ALA A 34 -0.06 -12.58 0.18
CA ALA A 34 -0.66 -13.91 0.12
C ALA A 34 -1.95 -13.96 -0.71
N GLU A 35 -2.50 -12.82 -1.10
CA GLU A 35 -3.71 -12.80 -1.92
C GLU A 35 -3.44 -13.36 -3.32
N GLU A 36 -4.38 -14.16 -3.81
CA GLU A 36 -4.35 -14.61 -5.19
C GLU A 36 -4.45 -13.38 -6.08
N GLY A 37 -3.59 -13.27 -7.05
CA GLY A 37 -3.57 -12.12 -7.94
C GLY A 37 -2.63 -11.01 -7.52
N ASN A 38 -2.07 -11.05 -6.31
CA ASN A 38 -1.02 -10.10 -5.95
C ASN A 38 0.32 -10.57 -6.49
N GLU A 39 1.02 -9.69 -7.20
CA GLU A 39 2.34 -9.97 -7.74
C GLU A 39 3.43 -9.13 -7.07
N LYS A 40 3.07 -7.99 -6.52
CA LYS A 40 3.99 -7.14 -5.78
C LYS A 40 3.21 -6.28 -4.80
N TYR A 41 3.74 -6.15 -3.60
CA TYR A 41 3.18 -5.27 -2.56
C TYR A 41 4.35 -4.86 -1.67
N GLU A 42 4.99 -3.73 -2.04
CA GLU A 42 6.24 -3.32 -1.43
C GLU A 42 6.22 -1.86 -1.01
N PHE A 43 6.81 -1.58 0.14
CA PHE A 43 6.94 -0.23 0.65
C PHE A 43 8.35 0.30 0.43
N PHE A 44 8.43 1.59 0.13
CA PHE A 44 9.69 2.29 -0.07
C PHE A 44 9.66 3.61 0.68
N PHE A 45 10.76 3.95 1.35
CA PHE A 45 10.90 5.24 1.99
C PHE A 45 11.31 6.26 0.93
N SER A 46 10.65 7.42 0.91
CA SER A 46 11.00 8.47 -0.03
C SER A 46 12.43 8.95 0.23
N PRO A 47 13.25 9.11 -0.81
CA PRO A 47 14.61 9.61 -0.62
C PRO A 47 14.66 11.13 -0.42
N VAL A 48 13.55 11.84 -0.65
CA VAL A 48 13.52 13.30 -0.59
C VAL A 48 12.62 13.84 0.51
N ASP A 49 11.70 13.04 1.04
CA ASP A 49 10.76 13.46 2.09
C ASP A 49 10.75 12.44 3.22
N ALA A 50 11.22 12.88 4.40
CA ALA A 50 11.31 12.00 5.56
C ALA A 50 9.94 11.54 6.09
N ASP A 51 8.87 12.22 5.69
CA ASP A 51 7.51 11.92 6.14
C ASP A 51 6.66 11.30 5.04
N GLU A 52 7.28 10.76 3.99
CA GLU A 52 6.58 10.08 2.91
C GLU A 52 6.94 8.61 2.84
N LEU A 53 5.91 7.76 2.79
CA LEU A 53 6.03 6.32 2.56
C LEU A 53 5.33 5.97 1.26
N ILE A 54 6.02 5.24 0.39
CA ILE A 54 5.50 4.87 -0.92
C ILE A 54 5.16 3.38 -0.91
N LEU A 55 4.00 3.03 -1.43
CA LEU A 55 3.58 1.64 -1.63
C LEU A 55 3.43 1.40 -3.13
N PHE A 56 4.10 0.38 -3.63
CA PHE A 56 3.96 -0.04 -5.01
C PHE A 56 3.33 -1.42 -5.07
N GLU A 57 2.22 -1.52 -5.79
CA GLU A 57 1.44 -2.75 -5.91
C GLU A 57 1.32 -3.15 -7.36
N VAL A 58 1.44 -4.44 -7.62
CA VAL A 58 1.15 -5.03 -8.92
C VAL A 58 0.15 -6.16 -8.73
N TRP A 59 -0.95 -6.09 -9.45
CA TRP A 59 -2.04 -7.07 -9.39
C TRP A 59 -2.25 -7.67 -10.77
N SER A 60 -2.63 -8.94 -10.81
CA SER A 60 -2.84 -9.66 -12.07
C SER A 60 -3.98 -9.07 -12.91
N SER A 61 -4.94 -8.39 -12.26
CA SER A 61 -6.10 -7.80 -12.92
C SER A 61 -6.74 -6.72 -12.05
N PRO A 62 -7.60 -5.86 -12.64
CA PRO A 62 -8.40 -4.92 -11.85
C PRO A 62 -9.33 -5.62 -10.84
N GLU A 63 -9.82 -6.80 -11.16
CA GLU A 63 -10.69 -7.58 -10.29
C GLU A 63 -9.95 -8.02 -9.02
N ALA A 64 -8.66 -8.33 -9.13
CA ALA A 64 -7.84 -8.68 -7.98
C ALA A 64 -7.72 -7.51 -7.00
N VAL A 65 -7.61 -6.28 -7.50
CA VAL A 65 -7.61 -5.08 -6.66
C VAL A 65 -8.94 -4.92 -5.94
N LYS A 66 -10.04 -5.16 -6.65
CA LYS A 66 -11.37 -5.06 -6.07
C LYS A 66 -11.54 -6.05 -4.91
N SER A 67 -11.09 -7.28 -5.09
CA SER A 67 -11.11 -8.29 -4.03
C SER A 67 -10.25 -7.88 -2.85
N HIS A 68 -9.05 -7.31 -3.12
CA HIS A 68 -8.15 -6.80 -2.10
C HIS A 68 -8.84 -5.77 -1.19
N MET A 69 -9.62 -4.87 -1.77
CA MET A 69 -10.31 -3.82 -1.02
C MET A 69 -11.37 -4.34 -0.05
N GLU A 70 -11.78 -5.59 -0.18
CA GLU A 70 -12.77 -6.22 0.68
C GLU A 70 -12.16 -7.02 1.83
N THR A 71 -10.82 -7.11 1.89
CA THR A 71 -10.12 -7.91 2.89
C THR A 71 -10.03 -7.23 4.26
N ASP A 72 -9.84 -8.05 5.31
CA ASP A 72 -9.66 -7.53 6.65
C ASP A 72 -8.39 -6.71 6.79
N HIS A 73 -7.30 -7.14 6.15
CA HIS A 73 -6.04 -6.38 6.23
C HIS A 73 -6.12 -5.04 5.50
N TYR A 74 -6.91 -4.93 4.45
CA TYR A 74 -7.17 -3.63 3.81
C TYR A 74 -7.90 -2.69 4.79
N LYS A 75 -8.89 -3.22 5.50
CA LYS A 75 -9.63 -2.45 6.51
C LYS A 75 -8.74 -2.02 7.67
N LYS A 76 -7.83 -2.90 8.11
CA LYS A 76 -6.85 -2.57 9.16
C LYS A 76 -5.96 -1.41 8.73
N LEU A 77 -5.49 -1.42 7.50
CA LEU A 77 -4.67 -0.33 6.97
C LEU A 77 -5.48 0.98 6.92
N THR A 78 -6.73 0.92 6.49
CA THR A 78 -7.62 2.07 6.45
C THR A 78 -7.79 2.71 7.83
N GLU A 79 -7.96 1.89 8.87
CA GLU A 79 -8.05 2.37 10.24
C GLU A 79 -6.74 2.97 10.73
N LEU A 80 -5.63 2.30 10.44
CA LEU A 80 -4.30 2.77 10.84
C LEU A 80 -3.97 4.13 10.21
N LYS A 81 -4.37 4.33 8.97
CA LYS A 81 -4.15 5.60 8.25
C LYS A 81 -4.77 6.78 8.97
N LYS A 82 -5.89 6.60 9.66
CA LYS A 82 -6.56 7.68 10.36
C LYS A 82 -5.69 8.31 11.44
N GLU A 83 -4.78 7.53 12.04
CA GLU A 83 -3.88 8.04 13.08
C GLU A 83 -2.66 8.77 12.54
N TYR A 84 -2.17 8.38 11.38
CA TYR A 84 -0.84 8.78 10.92
C TYR A 84 -0.81 9.58 9.63
N VAL A 85 -1.78 9.37 8.75
CA VAL A 85 -1.72 9.89 7.38
C VAL A 85 -2.46 11.22 7.29
N THR A 86 -1.77 12.24 6.77
CA THR A 86 -2.36 13.57 6.53
C THR A 86 -2.94 13.67 5.12
N GLU A 87 -2.32 12.98 4.15
CA GLU A 87 -2.76 13.00 2.76
C GLU A 87 -2.34 11.70 2.09
N THR A 88 -3.18 11.18 1.22
CA THR A 88 -2.88 10.03 0.38
C THR A 88 -3.10 10.41 -1.07
N THR A 89 -2.09 10.18 -1.91
CA THR A 89 -2.24 10.27 -3.36
C THR A 89 -1.97 8.91 -3.96
N PHE A 90 -2.71 8.54 -4.98
CA PHE A 90 -2.43 7.28 -5.67
C PHE A 90 -2.71 7.42 -7.16
N THR A 91 -1.96 6.62 -7.93
CA THR A 91 -2.06 6.56 -9.38
C THR A 91 -2.21 5.12 -9.78
N ARG A 92 -3.09 4.85 -10.72
CA ARG A 92 -3.31 3.51 -11.25
C ARG A 92 -2.93 3.47 -12.72
N TYR A 93 -2.34 2.34 -13.11
CA TYR A 93 -1.99 2.08 -14.51
C TYR A 93 -2.44 0.69 -14.88
N ASP A 94 -2.87 0.51 -16.12
CA ASP A 94 -3.02 -0.81 -16.70
C ASP A 94 -1.84 -1.04 -17.63
N ALA A 95 -1.19 -2.19 -17.48
CA ALA A 95 0.08 -2.45 -18.16
C ALA A 95 0.25 -3.93 -18.48
N GLU A 96 1.14 -4.20 -19.43
CA GLU A 96 1.56 -5.55 -19.76
C GLU A 96 3.01 -5.73 -19.38
N LYS A 97 3.34 -6.92 -18.84
CA LYS A 97 4.73 -7.28 -18.59
C LYS A 97 5.41 -7.59 -19.92
N VAL A 98 6.54 -6.99 -20.13
CA VAL A 98 7.35 -7.20 -21.35
C VAL A 98 8.25 -8.40 -21.24
#